data_bf8c2bf9338eaaf7d884031b742a629e
#
_entry.id   bf8c2bf9338eaaf7d884031b742a629e
#
_cell.length_a   1.000
_cell.length_b   1.000
_cell.length_c   1.000
_cell.angle_alpha   90.00
_cell.angle_beta   90.00
_cell.angle_gamma   90.00
#
_symmetry.space_group_name_H-M   'P 1'
#
loop_
_entity.id
_entity.type
_entity.pdbx_description
1 polymer ?
#
loop_
_entity_poly.entity_id
_entity_poly.type
_entity_poly.pdbx_seq_one_letter_code
_entity_poly.pdbx_strand_id
1 'polypeptide(L)'
;MVFMYISTIHSLESLEKLKEAGIDAVIIGVPYYSIRHCIEVDKTNLQVWKDKCKELNIKLYVNFLRMCSEKEIEKAKEWMQIFKDINMDGIYYADEGILYIAQEMNIQNKLIYQPETLVTSSMDVNFYLEQGIQAVSLAHEMSLDEIMMIAQAADYLEVLVNGYFSIMYSRRPLISNYLDAINSNAIKENKRYDLIEKTRDERMPIYEDHAGTHIF
;
A
#
# COMPACT_ATOMS: atom_id res chain seq x y z
N MET A 1 17.65 18.14 2.68
CA MET A 1 16.68 17.01 2.73
C MET A 1 15.34 17.58 2.35
N VAL A 2 14.68 17.05 1.35
CA VAL A 2 13.33 17.48 0.94
C VAL A 2 12.38 16.43 1.47
N PHE A 3 11.48 16.82 2.36
CA PHE A 3 10.42 15.94 2.85
C PHE A 3 9.23 16.02 1.92
N MET A 4 8.56 14.89 1.73
CA MET A 4 7.30 14.79 0.99
C MET A 4 6.23 14.18 1.88
N TYR A 5 5.10 14.86 2.01
CA TYR A 5 3.97 14.39 2.79
C TYR A 5 2.98 13.67 1.87
N ILE A 6 2.70 12.41 2.20
CA ILE A 6 1.84 11.52 1.44
C ILE A 6 0.63 11.15 2.30
N SER A 7 -0.57 11.18 1.73
CA SER A 7 -1.79 10.81 2.44
C SER A 7 -2.69 9.92 1.59
N THR A 8 -3.45 9.06 2.24
CA THR A 8 -4.62 8.43 1.61
C THR A 8 -5.72 9.47 1.39
N ILE A 9 -6.61 9.21 0.43
CA ILE A 9 -7.70 10.14 0.06
C ILE A 9 -9.02 9.40 -0.02
N HIS A 10 -10.12 10.06 0.37
CA HIS A 10 -11.47 9.49 0.38
C HIS A 10 -12.33 9.88 -0.81
N SER A 11 -12.06 11.04 -1.40
CA SER A 11 -12.80 11.53 -2.56
C SER A 11 -11.99 12.54 -3.38
N LEU A 12 -12.34 12.71 -4.65
CA LEU A 12 -11.67 13.66 -5.55
C LEU A 12 -11.80 15.11 -5.05
N GLU A 13 -12.93 15.44 -4.43
CA GLU A 13 -13.21 16.78 -3.87
C GLU A 13 -12.32 17.12 -2.68
N SER A 14 -11.73 16.11 -2.04
CA SER A 14 -10.82 16.30 -0.90
C SER A 14 -9.44 16.79 -1.31
N LEU A 15 -9.07 16.74 -2.61
CA LEU A 15 -7.74 17.10 -3.09
C LEU A 15 -7.33 18.52 -2.75
N GLU A 16 -8.24 19.49 -2.91
CA GLU A 16 -7.95 20.91 -2.62
C GLU A 16 -7.62 21.12 -1.13
N LYS A 17 -8.40 20.50 -0.25
CA LYS A 17 -8.13 20.57 1.21
C LYS A 17 -6.82 19.92 1.59
N LEU A 18 -6.48 18.79 0.96
CA LEU A 18 -5.21 18.12 1.20
C LEU A 18 -4.04 18.97 0.70
N LYS A 19 -4.19 19.64 -0.45
CA LYS A 19 -3.19 20.59 -0.96
C LYS A 19 -2.97 21.75 0.01
N GLU A 20 -4.05 22.36 0.51
CA GLU A 20 -3.99 23.43 1.50
C GLU A 20 -3.31 22.98 2.80
N ALA A 21 -3.49 21.72 3.18
CA ALA A 21 -2.82 21.10 4.32
C ALA A 21 -1.34 20.77 4.09
N GLY A 22 -0.80 20.99 2.88
CA GLY A 22 0.61 20.76 2.55
C GLY A 22 0.92 19.34 2.08
N ILE A 23 -0.07 18.57 1.64
CA ILE A 23 0.14 17.23 1.09
C ILE A 23 0.73 17.32 -0.33
N ASP A 24 1.79 16.56 -0.59
CA ASP A 24 2.51 16.53 -1.85
C ASP A 24 2.06 15.39 -2.76
N ALA A 25 1.57 14.29 -2.17
CA ALA A 25 1.06 13.13 -2.91
C ALA A 25 -0.15 12.50 -2.23
N VAL A 26 -1.05 11.92 -3.03
CA VAL A 26 -2.18 11.14 -2.54
C VAL A 26 -2.14 9.72 -3.06
N ILE A 27 -2.63 8.79 -2.24
CA ILE A 27 -2.70 7.35 -2.55
C ILE A 27 -4.15 6.96 -2.80
N ILE A 28 -4.42 6.39 -3.96
CA ILE A 28 -5.69 5.75 -4.31
C ILE A 28 -5.53 4.23 -4.38
N GLY A 29 -6.63 3.52 -4.26
CA GLY A 29 -6.72 2.10 -4.58
C GLY A 29 -7.25 1.87 -5.99
N VAL A 30 -7.05 0.65 -6.49
CA VAL A 30 -7.68 0.13 -7.71
C VAL A 30 -8.33 -1.22 -7.42
N PRO A 31 -9.44 -1.55 -8.10
CA PRO A 31 -10.19 -2.76 -7.84
C PRO A 31 -9.32 -4.00 -7.85
N TYR A 32 -9.52 -4.87 -6.87
CA TYR A 32 -8.91 -6.17 -6.72
C TYR A 32 -7.42 -6.19 -6.31
N TYR A 33 -6.59 -5.25 -6.77
CA TYR A 33 -5.14 -5.25 -6.52
C TYR A 33 -4.69 -4.37 -5.35
N SER A 34 -5.61 -3.59 -4.79
CA SER A 34 -5.32 -2.77 -3.62
C SER A 34 -5.75 -3.44 -2.34
N ILE A 35 -5.01 -3.19 -1.28
CA ILE A 35 -5.36 -3.60 0.08
C ILE A 35 -5.31 -2.38 1.00
N ARG A 36 -6.22 -2.31 1.99
CA ARG A 36 -6.23 -1.24 3.00
C ARG A 36 -6.20 0.17 2.40
N HIS A 37 -7.01 0.40 1.40
CA HIS A 37 -7.15 1.70 0.73
C HIS A 37 -8.42 2.43 1.20
N CYS A 38 -8.45 3.75 1.00
CA CYS A 38 -9.62 4.57 1.36
C CYS A 38 -10.64 4.68 0.24
N ILE A 39 -10.18 4.70 -1.01
CA ILE A 39 -11.03 4.79 -2.21
C ILE A 39 -10.49 3.88 -3.30
N GLU A 40 -11.39 3.23 -4.02
CA GLU A 40 -11.08 2.53 -5.27
C GLU A 40 -11.43 3.38 -6.47
N VAL A 41 -10.52 3.45 -7.44
CA VAL A 41 -10.69 4.18 -8.69
C VAL A 41 -10.64 3.20 -9.86
N ASP A 42 -11.72 3.16 -10.63
CA ASP A 42 -11.82 2.34 -11.83
C ASP A 42 -10.90 2.82 -12.95
N LYS A 43 -10.53 1.91 -13.87
CA LYS A 43 -9.71 2.20 -15.05
C LYS A 43 -10.20 3.44 -15.83
N THR A 44 -11.52 3.60 -15.95
CA THR A 44 -12.15 4.72 -16.70
C THR A 44 -11.97 6.08 -16.02
N ASN A 45 -11.80 6.10 -14.72
CA ASN A 45 -11.68 7.34 -13.93
C ASN A 45 -10.24 7.72 -13.58
N LEU A 46 -9.27 6.84 -13.80
CA LEU A 46 -7.87 7.09 -13.45
C LEU A 46 -7.31 8.36 -14.10
N GLN A 47 -7.64 8.59 -15.38
CA GLN A 47 -7.17 9.78 -16.08
C GLN A 47 -7.72 11.07 -15.46
N VAL A 48 -8.99 11.08 -15.06
CA VAL A 48 -9.61 12.22 -14.37
C VAL A 48 -8.89 12.54 -13.06
N TRP A 49 -8.56 11.52 -12.28
CA TRP A 49 -7.76 11.67 -11.06
C TRP A 49 -6.37 12.22 -11.34
N LYS A 50 -5.70 11.69 -12.38
CA LYS A 50 -4.36 12.14 -12.78
C LYS A 50 -4.35 13.60 -13.20
N ASP A 51 -5.35 14.01 -14.01
CA ASP A 51 -5.45 15.39 -14.50
C ASP A 51 -5.73 16.35 -13.34
N LYS A 52 -6.66 16.01 -12.43
CA LYS A 52 -6.96 16.85 -11.26
C LYS A 52 -5.76 16.99 -10.31
N CYS A 53 -5.03 15.89 -10.05
CA CYS A 53 -3.81 15.94 -9.27
C CYS A 53 -2.74 16.83 -9.93
N LYS A 54 -2.60 16.75 -11.25
CA LYS A 54 -1.66 17.57 -12.01
C LYS A 54 -2.03 19.07 -11.94
N GLU A 55 -3.31 19.42 -12.05
CA GLU A 55 -3.80 20.81 -11.89
C GLU A 55 -3.38 21.41 -10.54
N LEU A 56 -3.47 20.62 -9.47
CA LEU A 56 -3.15 21.03 -8.11
C LEU A 56 -1.67 20.86 -7.75
N ASN A 57 -0.85 20.40 -8.68
CA ASN A 57 0.55 20.03 -8.40
C ASN A 57 0.67 19.09 -7.22
N ILE A 58 -0.14 18.01 -7.22
CA ILE A 58 -0.10 16.87 -6.29
C ILE A 58 0.30 15.65 -7.10
N LYS A 59 1.15 14.79 -6.56
CA LYS A 59 1.47 13.48 -7.18
C LYS A 59 0.35 12.48 -6.91
N LEU A 60 0.04 11.65 -7.91
CA LEU A 60 -0.91 10.56 -7.77
C LEU A 60 -0.17 9.24 -7.63
N TYR A 61 -0.35 8.58 -6.49
CA TYR A 61 0.20 7.26 -6.20
C TYR A 61 -0.93 6.23 -6.14
N VAL A 62 -0.60 4.99 -6.48
CA VAL A 62 -1.55 3.89 -6.44
C VAL A 62 -1.08 2.77 -5.50
N ASN A 63 -1.99 2.29 -4.67
CA ASN A 63 -1.81 1.09 -3.87
C ASN A 63 -2.02 -0.15 -4.76
N PHE A 64 -0.96 -0.92 -4.99
CA PHE A 64 -0.98 -2.17 -5.76
C PHE A 64 -0.31 -3.29 -4.96
N LEU A 65 -0.66 -3.37 -3.66
CA LEU A 65 0.05 -4.16 -2.65
C LEU A 65 -0.43 -5.61 -2.55
N ARG A 66 -1.47 -6.00 -3.27
CA ARG A 66 -1.98 -7.37 -3.19
C ARG A 66 -1.01 -8.34 -3.84
N MET A 67 -0.68 -9.41 -3.13
CA MET A 67 0.08 -10.53 -3.70
C MET A 67 -0.73 -11.23 -4.79
N CYS A 68 -0.12 -11.47 -5.94
CA CYS A 68 -0.74 -12.10 -7.10
C CYS A 68 -0.55 -13.61 -7.10
N SER A 69 -1.56 -14.33 -7.55
CA SER A 69 -1.41 -15.73 -7.96
C SER A 69 -1.13 -15.78 -9.46
N GLU A 70 -0.67 -16.93 -9.95
CA GLU A 70 -0.37 -17.13 -11.38
C GLU A 70 -1.53 -16.74 -12.31
N LYS A 71 -2.78 -16.99 -11.88
CA LYS A 71 -3.99 -16.66 -12.65
C LYS A 71 -4.28 -15.16 -12.74
N GLU A 72 -3.65 -14.37 -11.89
CA GLU A 72 -3.87 -12.92 -11.74
C GLU A 72 -2.82 -12.10 -12.49
N ILE A 73 -1.71 -12.71 -12.88
CA ILE A 73 -0.55 -12.03 -13.49
C ILE A 73 -0.91 -11.28 -14.77
N GLU A 74 -1.68 -11.88 -15.68
CA GLU A 74 -2.04 -11.19 -16.92
C GLU A 74 -2.88 -9.93 -16.68
N LYS A 75 -3.80 -9.97 -15.71
CA LYS A 75 -4.57 -8.78 -15.31
C LYS A 75 -3.71 -7.74 -14.61
N ALA A 76 -2.71 -8.18 -13.84
CA ALA A 76 -1.74 -7.27 -13.24
C ALA A 76 -0.93 -6.54 -14.31
N LYS A 77 -0.48 -7.23 -15.36
CA LYS A 77 0.20 -6.62 -16.53
C LYS A 77 -0.69 -5.57 -17.21
N GLU A 78 -1.99 -5.85 -17.39
CA GLU A 78 -2.92 -4.86 -17.93
C GLU A 78 -2.97 -3.58 -17.09
N TRP A 79 -3.04 -3.70 -15.76
CA TRP A 79 -3.01 -2.54 -14.86
C TRP A 79 -1.68 -1.79 -14.93
N MET A 80 -0.56 -2.52 -14.93
CA MET A 80 0.77 -1.92 -15.06
C MET A 80 0.93 -1.16 -16.38
N GLN A 81 0.35 -1.66 -17.48
CA GLN A 81 0.32 -0.94 -18.76
C GLN A 81 -0.50 0.35 -18.66
N ILE A 82 -1.66 0.32 -18.02
CA ILE A 82 -2.47 1.53 -17.78
C ILE A 82 -1.69 2.56 -16.94
N PHE A 83 -1.01 2.13 -15.88
CA PHE A 83 -0.19 3.02 -15.06
C PHE A 83 0.96 3.66 -15.85
N LYS A 84 1.56 2.90 -16.77
CA LYS A 84 2.56 3.41 -17.71
C LYS A 84 1.96 4.46 -18.63
N ASP A 85 0.83 4.17 -19.26
CA ASP A 85 0.20 5.04 -20.28
C ASP A 85 -0.22 6.38 -19.70
N ILE A 86 -0.77 6.42 -18.47
CA ILE A 86 -1.13 7.67 -17.78
C ILE A 86 0.05 8.33 -17.05
N ASN A 87 1.24 7.74 -17.14
CA ASN A 87 2.44 8.17 -16.42
C ASN A 87 2.18 8.36 -14.92
N MET A 88 1.77 7.27 -14.24
CA MET A 88 1.57 7.25 -12.78
C MET A 88 2.81 7.78 -12.06
N ASP A 89 2.64 8.52 -10.96
CA ASP A 89 3.78 9.12 -10.25
C ASP A 89 4.46 8.17 -9.27
N GLY A 90 3.69 7.21 -8.72
CA GLY A 90 4.21 6.16 -7.85
C GLY A 90 3.26 4.97 -7.78
N ILE A 91 3.82 3.77 -7.62
CA ILE A 91 3.09 2.49 -7.54
C ILE A 91 3.63 1.73 -6.35
N TYR A 92 2.84 1.64 -5.28
CA TYR A 92 3.19 0.79 -4.13
C TYR A 92 3.04 -0.67 -4.49
N TYR A 93 4.05 -1.46 -4.21
CA TYR A 93 4.05 -2.91 -4.44
C TYR A 93 4.70 -3.67 -3.28
N ALA A 94 4.35 -4.94 -3.14
CA ALA A 94 4.94 -5.89 -2.19
C ALA A 94 5.22 -7.26 -2.82
N ASP A 95 4.78 -7.50 -4.05
CA ASP A 95 4.94 -8.75 -4.79
C ASP A 95 6.08 -8.61 -5.80
N GLU A 96 7.12 -9.43 -5.68
CA GLU A 96 8.29 -9.39 -6.57
C GLU A 96 7.95 -9.65 -8.05
N GLY A 97 6.83 -10.31 -8.32
CA GLY A 97 6.31 -10.46 -9.68
C GLY A 97 5.94 -9.12 -10.32
N ILE A 98 5.47 -8.15 -9.50
CA ILE A 98 5.16 -6.79 -9.97
C ILE A 98 6.45 -6.03 -10.30
N LEU A 99 7.51 -6.20 -9.50
CA LEU A 99 8.82 -5.64 -9.82
C LEU A 99 9.33 -6.17 -11.18
N TYR A 100 9.24 -7.49 -11.39
CA TYR A 100 9.66 -8.11 -12.64
C TYR A 100 8.87 -7.55 -13.84
N ILE A 101 7.55 -7.46 -13.74
CA ILE A 101 6.67 -6.87 -14.78
C ILE A 101 7.08 -5.41 -15.06
N ALA A 102 7.33 -4.63 -14.01
CA ALA A 102 7.72 -3.23 -14.17
C ALA A 102 9.08 -3.08 -14.86
N GLN A 103 10.04 -3.95 -14.59
CA GLN A 103 11.34 -4.00 -15.27
C GLN A 103 11.18 -4.34 -16.77
N GLU A 104 10.36 -5.34 -17.12
CA GLU A 104 10.05 -5.66 -18.53
C GLU A 104 9.41 -4.45 -19.25
N MET A 105 8.59 -3.67 -18.56
CA MET A 105 7.92 -2.48 -19.10
C MET A 105 8.76 -1.20 -19.02
N ASN A 106 9.96 -1.22 -18.40
CA ASN A 106 10.81 -0.07 -18.13
C ASN A 106 10.12 1.04 -17.33
N ILE A 107 9.35 0.67 -16.30
CA ILE A 107 8.68 1.58 -15.35
C ILE A 107 9.01 1.29 -13.89
N GLN A 108 10.05 0.49 -13.61
CA GLN A 108 10.47 0.18 -12.24
C GLN A 108 10.80 1.43 -11.41
N ASN A 109 11.22 2.51 -12.05
CA ASN A 109 11.48 3.80 -11.42
C ASN A 109 10.21 4.51 -10.89
N LYS A 110 9.03 3.92 -11.05
CA LYS A 110 7.78 4.35 -10.45
C LYS A 110 7.39 3.52 -9.23
N LEU A 111 8.07 2.42 -8.97
CA LEU A 111 7.74 1.50 -7.90
C LEU A 111 8.21 2.00 -6.54
N ILE A 112 7.40 1.80 -5.52
CA ILE A 112 7.71 2.03 -4.10
C ILE A 112 7.50 0.69 -3.39
N TYR A 113 8.56 0.12 -2.84
CA TYR A 113 8.47 -1.15 -2.14
C TYR A 113 7.90 -0.95 -0.74
N GLN A 114 6.76 -1.59 -0.45
CA GLN A 114 6.05 -1.49 0.83
C GLN A 114 5.58 -2.86 1.32
N PRO A 115 6.47 -3.69 1.88
CA PRO A 115 6.13 -5.01 2.41
C PRO A 115 5.65 -4.97 3.87
N GLU A 116 5.48 -3.78 4.47
CA GLU A 116 4.97 -3.46 5.81
C GLU A 116 5.88 -3.82 6.99
N THR A 117 6.37 -5.05 7.08
CA THR A 117 7.12 -5.54 8.25
C THR A 117 8.53 -6.04 7.91
N LEU A 118 8.93 -6.05 6.65
CA LEU A 118 10.15 -6.77 6.24
C LEU A 118 11.41 -5.90 6.16
N VAL A 119 11.29 -4.60 5.84
CA VAL A 119 12.47 -3.74 5.63
C VAL A 119 12.91 -3.11 6.94
N THR A 120 13.96 -3.67 7.52
CA THR A 120 14.48 -3.25 8.85
C THR A 120 15.95 -2.84 8.84
N SER A 121 16.59 -2.81 7.66
CA SER A 121 18.00 -2.45 7.54
C SER A 121 18.30 -1.61 6.31
N SER A 122 19.38 -0.83 6.35
CA SER A 122 19.87 -0.11 5.18
C SER A 122 20.33 -1.04 4.04
N MET A 123 20.70 -2.28 4.36
CA MET A 123 21.08 -3.28 3.35
C MET A 123 19.87 -3.71 2.53
N ASP A 124 18.71 -3.92 3.18
CA ASP A 124 17.46 -4.22 2.47
C ASP A 124 17.04 -3.05 1.59
N VAL A 125 17.10 -1.83 2.13
CA VAL A 125 16.77 -0.61 1.36
C VAL A 125 17.64 -0.51 0.11
N ASN A 126 18.96 -0.61 0.25
CA ASN A 126 19.90 -0.49 -0.86
C ASN A 126 19.69 -1.60 -1.89
N PHE A 127 19.41 -2.84 -1.46
CA PHE A 127 19.11 -3.94 -2.37
C PHE A 127 17.94 -3.61 -3.32
N TYR A 128 16.84 -3.07 -2.77
CA TYR A 128 15.69 -2.71 -3.60
C TYR A 128 15.94 -1.46 -4.45
N LEU A 129 16.64 -0.45 -3.93
CA LEU A 129 17.02 0.73 -4.72
C LEU A 129 17.93 0.37 -5.90
N GLU A 130 18.82 -0.61 -5.75
CA GLU A 130 19.64 -1.15 -6.84
C GLU A 130 18.83 -1.79 -7.97
N GLN A 131 17.58 -2.22 -7.69
CA GLN A 131 16.64 -2.66 -8.73
C GLN A 131 16.08 -1.49 -9.57
N GLY A 132 16.42 -0.26 -9.23
CA GLY A 132 16.00 0.95 -9.95
C GLY A 132 14.62 1.46 -9.55
N ILE A 133 14.09 1.05 -8.38
CA ILE A 133 12.81 1.55 -7.87
C ILE A 133 12.92 2.96 -7.29
N GLN A 134 11.77 3.61 -7.06
CA GLN A 134 11.68 4.99 -6.63
C GLN A 134 12.02 5.20 -5.15
N ALA A 135 11.50 4.34 -4.28
CA ALA A 135 11.63 4.47 -2.83
C ALA A 135 11.32 3.13 -2.12
N VAL A 136 11.67 3.07 -0.84
CA VAL A 136 11.42 1.92 0.02
C VAL A 136 10.75 2.39 1.32
N SER A 137 9.63 1.77 1.66
CA SER A 137 8.92 1.99 2.92
C SER A 137 9.50 1.08 4.01
N LEU A 138 9.92 1.69 5.12
CA LEU A 138 10.48 0.97 6.26
C LEU A 138 9.39 0.22 7.04
N ALA A 139 9.79 -0.82 7.74
CA ALA A 139 8.90 -1.57 8.61
C ALA A 139 8.26 -0.65 9.68
N HIS A 140 6.98 -0.85 9.91
CA HIS A 140 6.18 -0.01 10.81
C HIS A 140 6.54 -0.22 12.30
N GLU A 141 7.24 -1.29 12.63
CA GLU A 141 7.59 -1.70 13.99
C GLU A 141 8.88 -1.05 14.51
N MET A 142 9.57 -0.26 13.68
CA MET A 142 10.88 0.29 14.01
C MET A 142 10.79 1.48 14.94
N SER A 143 11.74 1.56 15.86
CA SER A 143 11.95 2.74 16.69
C SER A 143 12.51 3.91 15.87
N LEU A 144 12.32 5.13 16.38
CA LEU A 144 12.87 6.33 15.73
C LEU A 144 14.40 6.27 15.60
N ASP A 145 15.09 5.72 16.61
CA ASP A 145 16.55 5.61 16.59
C ASP A 145 17.02 4.67 15.45
N GLU A 146 16.36 3.54 15.26
CA GLU A 146 16.64 2.61 14.14
C GLU A 146 16.40 3.27 12.79
N ILE A 147 15.25 3.98 12.64
CA ILE A 147 14.95 4.73 11.42
C ILE A 147 16.04 5.76 11.13
N MET A 148 16.49 6.49 12.15
CA MET A 148 17.57 7.47 11.99
C MET A 148 18.91 6.84 11.62
N MET A 149 19.22 5.64 12.11
CA MET A 149 20.41 4.89 11.72
C MET A 149 20.36 4.50 10.24
N ILE A 150 19.22 4.01 9.77
CA ILE A 150 19.03 3.66 8.34
C ILE A 150 19.14 4.91 7.47
N ALA A 151 18.54 6.02 7.88
CA ALA A 151 18.55 7.28 7.13
C ALA A 151 19.94 7.93 6.99
N GLN A 152 20.92 7.48 7.79
CA GLN A 152 22.32 7.87 7.61
C GLN A 152 23.04 7.06 6.52
N ALA A 153 22.52 5.89 6.18
CA ALA A 153 23.16 4.91 5.28
C ALA A 153 22.39 4.64 3.98
N ALA A 154 21.17 5.15 3.87
CA ALA A 154 20.33 4.97 2.70
C ALA A 154 19.43 6.20 2.44
N ASP A 155 19.15 6.44 1.17
CA ASP A 155 18.25 7.51 0.70
C ASP A 155 16.87 6.95 0.29
N TYR A 156 15.95 7.85 -0.11
CA TYR A 156 14.63 7.50 -0.67
C TYR A 156 13.78 6.59 0.24
N LEU A 157 13.78 6.93 1.52
CA LEU A 157 13.01 6.23 2.54
C LEU A 157 11.61 6.80 2.70
N GLU A 158 10.65 5.91 2.97
CA GLU A 158 9.31 6.27 3.40
C GLU A 158 9.02 5.68 4.77
N VAL A 159 8.34 6.45 5.62
CA VAL A 159 7.96 6.04 6.98
C VAL A 159 6.49 6.35 7.22
N LEU A 160 5.73 5.40 7.74
CA LEU A 160 4.36 5.62 8.18
C LEU A 160 4.37 6.39 9.50
N VAL A 161 3.87 7.62 9.50
CA VAL A 161 3.87 8.49 10.68
C VAL A 161 2.52 8.56 11.38
N ASN A 162 1.44 8.22 10.70
CA ASN A 162 0.08 8.20 11.27
C ASN A 162 -0.81 7.26 10.48
N GLY A 163 -1.60 6.44 11.16
CA GLY A 163 -2.53 5.52 10.58
C GLY A 163 -2.60 4.19 11.32
N TYR A 164 -3.28 3.23 10.75
CA TYR A 164 -3.30 1.87 11.27
C TYR A 164 -2.04 1.13 10.84
N PHE A 165 -1.25 0.71 11.84
CA PHE A 165 -0.09 -0.15 11.60
C PHE A 165 -0.57 -1.56 11.31
N SER A 166 -0.18 -2.11 10.17
CA SER A 166 -0.48 -3.50 9.83
C SER A 166 0.42 -4.43 10.62
N ILE A 167 -0.19 -5.38 11.32
CA ILE A 167 0.50 -6.46 12.04
C ILE A 167 0.57 -7.69 11.14
N MET A 168 -0.52 -7.98 10.42
CA MET A 168 -0.60 -9.15 9.56
C MET A 168 -1.56 -8.92 8.38
N TYR A 169 -1.17 -9.45 7.23
CA TYR A 169 -2.04 -9.64 6.07
C TYR A 169 -2.02 -11.10 5.62
N SER A 170 -3.20 -11.65 5.34
CA SER A 170 -3.34 -12.97 4.73
C SER A 170 -4.40 -12.95 3.64
N ARG A 171 -4.11 -13.52 2.48
CA ARG A 171 -5.12 -13.72 1.41
C ARG A 171 -6.22 -14.72 1.79
N ARG A 172 -6.06 -15.43 2.90
CA ARG A 172 -7.05 -16.41 3.37
C ARG A 172 -8.19 -15.71 4.10
N PRO A 173 -9.45 -16.16 3.90
CA PRO A 173 -10.61 -15.67 4.65
C PRO A 173 -10.62 -16.29 6.05
N LEU A 174 -9.76 -15.82 6.95
CA LEU A 174 -9.54 -16.44 8.26
C LEU A 174 -10.73 -16.25 9.19
N ILE A 175 -11.42 -15.10 9.14
CA ILE A 175 -12.64 -14.86 9.94
C ILE A 175 -13.74 -15.79 9.46
N SER A 176 -13.99 -15.87 8.16
CA SER A 176 -15.00 -16.75 7.57
C SER A 176 -14.74 -18.21 7.93
N ASN A 177 -13.50 -18.67 7.76
CA ASN A 177 -13.13 -20.05 8.11
C ASN A 177 -13.30 -20.36 9.60
N TYR A 178 -12.95 -19.41 10.48
CA TYR A 178 -13.14 -19.59 11.92
C TYR A 178 -14.63 -19.64 12.28
N LEU A 179 -15.44 -18.70 11.79
CA LEU A 179 -16.87 -18.65 12.08
C LEU A 179 -17.61 -19.89 11.55
N ASP A 180 -17.20 -20.42 10.40
CA ASP A 180 -17.72 -21.70 9.88
C ASP A 180 -17.33 -22.87 10.78
N ALA A 181 -16.10 -22.94 11.24
CA ALA A 181 -15.63 -24.01 12.11
C ALA A 181 -16.37 -24.06 13.46
N ILE A 182 -16.83 -22.92 13.97
CA ILE A 182 -17.62 -22.84 15.22
C ILE A 182 -19.15 -22.81 14.96
N ASN A 183 -19.59 -23.00 13.72
CA ASN A 183 -21.00 -22.91 13.29
C ASN A 183 -21.70 -21.60 13.69
N SER A 184 -21.00 -20.48 13.57
CA SER A 184 -21.52 -19.15 13.89
C SER A 184 -22.22 -18.51 12.69
N ASN A 185 -23.36 -17.84 12.96
CA ASN A 185 -24.08 -17.03 11.96
C ASN A 185 -23.66 -15.55 11.98
N ALA A 186 -22.51 -15.21 12.58
CA ALA A 186 -22.01 -13.84 12.59
C ALA A 186 -21.63 -13.37 11.19
N ILE A 187 -21.61 -12.06 10.99
CA ILE A 187 -21.23 -11.43 9.70
C ILE A 187 -19.75 -11.75 9.43
N LYS A 188 -19.47 -12.33 8.27
CA LYS A 188 -18.13 -12.82 7.90
C LYS A 188 -17.26 -11.70 7.31
N GLU A 189 -17.78 -10.97 6.33
CA GLU A 189 -17.03 -9.99 5.57
C GLU A 189 -17.44 -8.54 5.91
N ASN A 190 -16.54 -7.62 5.66
CA ASN A 190 -16.75 -6.16 5.82
C ASN A 190 -17.20 -5.78 7.23
N LYS A 191 -16.87 -6.60 8.23
CA LYS A 191 -17.09 -6.32 9.64
C LYS A 191 -15.78 -6.40 10.40
N ARG A 192 -15.53 -5.37 11.19
CA ARG A 192 -14.43 -5.35 12.15
C ARG A 192 -14.77 -6.22 13.36
N TYR A 193 -13.82 -7.05 13.73
CA TYR A 193 -13.76 -7.75 15.00
C TYR A 193 -12.52 -7.33 15.78
N ASP A 194 -12.43 -7.74 17.04
CA ASP A 194 -11.24 -7.53 17.85
C ASP A 194 -10.68 -8.90 18.25
N LEU A 195 -9.40 -9.12 17.99
CA LEU A 195 -8.67 -10.24 18.59
C LEU A 195 -8.26 -9.86 20.01
N ILE A 196 -8.44 -10.80 20.93
CA ILE A 196 -8.03 -10.65 22.33
C ILE A 196 -7.05 -11.79 22.63
N GLU A 197 -5.83 -11.43 22.94
CA GLU A 197 -4.81 -12.38 23.39
C GLU A 197 -5.00 -12.65 24.89
N LYS A 198 -4.88 -13.93 25.32
CA LYS A 198 -5.11 -14.29 26.73
C LYS A 198 -4.15 -13.61 27.71
N THR A 199 -3.00 -13.19 27.25
CA THR A 199 -1.91 -12.63 28.06
C THR A 199 -1.81 -11.12 27.97
N ARG A 200 -2.65 -10.45 27.20
CA ARG A 200 -2.66 -9.00 26.98
C ARG A 200 -4.06 -8.43 27.06
N ASP A 201 -4.17 -7.20 27.52
CA ASP A 201 -5.44 -6.47 27.60
C ASP A 201 -5.75 -5.70 26.30
N GLU A 202 -4.75 -5.50 25.44
CA GLU A 202 -4.90 -4.80 24.17
C GLU A 202 -5.75 -5.62 23.20
N ARG A 203 -6.58 -4.90 22.48
CA ARG A 203 -7.41 -5.46 21.41
C ARG A 203 -6.77 -5.15 20.06
N MET A 204 -6.57 -6.16 19.25
CA MET A 204 -6.07 -6.01 17.88
C MET A 204 -7.26 -6.05 16.91
N PRO A 205 -7.57 -4.96 16.21
CA PRO A 205 -8.59 -4.96 15.18
C PRO A 205 -8.29 -5.97 14.08
N ILE A 206 -9.27 -6.81 13.77
CA ILE A 206 -9.20 -7.75 12.64
C ILE A 206 -10.37 -7.49 11.69
N TYR A 207 -10.08 -7.50 10.42
CA TYR A 207 -11.04 -7.23 9.36
C TYR A 207 -10.81 -8.17 8.18
N GLU A 208 -11.89 -8.61 7.53
CA GLU A 208 -11.84 -9.46 6.34
C GLU A 208 -12.68 -8.82 5.22
N ASP A 209 -12.10 -8.74 4.05
CA ASP A 209 -12.72 -8.29 2.80
C ASP A 209 -12.36 -9.22 1.63
N HIS A 210 -12.68 -8.81 0.41
CA HIS A 210 -12.36 -9.53 -0.82
C HIS A 210 -10.84 -9.72 -1.06
N ALA A 211 -9.99 -8.91 -0.45
CA ALA A 211 -8.53 -9.02 -0.57
C ALA A 211 -7.94 -10.03 0.41
N GLY A 212 -8.66 -10.33 1.51
CA GLY A 212 -8.22 -11.26 2.55
C GLY A 212 -8.48 -10.75 3.97
N THR A 213 -7.67 -11.20 4.90
CA THR A 213 -7.78 -10.85 6.32
C THR A 213 -6.62 -9.95 6.74
N HIS A 214 -6.95 -8.89 7.47
CA HIS A 214 -6.01 -7.87 7.95
C HIS A 214 -6.11 -7.77 9.48
N ILE A 215 -4.95 -7.63 10.15
CA ILE A 215 -4.83 -7.35 11.59
C ILE A 215 -4.00 -6.07 11.76
N PHE A 216 -4.48 -5.19 12.66
CA PHE A 216 -3.87 -3.89 12.93
C PHE A 216 -3.53 -3.74 14.41
#